data_ed044dbd217b1812404a354c9c494fdb
#
_entry.id   ed044dbd217b1812404a354c9c494fdb
#
_cell.length_a   1.000
_cell.length_b   1.000
_cell.length_c   1.000
_cell.angle_alpha   90.00
_cell.angle_beta   90.00
_cell.angle_gamma   90.00
#
_symmetry.space_group_name_H-M   'P 1'
#
loop_
_entity.id
_entity.type
_entity.pdbx_description
1 polymer ?
#
loop_
_entity_poly.entity_id
_entity_poly.type
_entity_poly.pdbx_seq_one_letter_code
_entity_poly.pdbx_strand_id
1 'polypeptide(L)'
;TGIMVALFLPLVVAQGVAALYRDQFDLSATVTPANELHLTLLYLGDTSETEYDAGQLFEWLSEWAREQQPINGKLNGVGKFNSVSPEGVPVYLSYDSPELPAFRQSLVDFFRSKGLQLEFNHGFTPHITLAYTPNYKDGWLIDVPQQEITFGEVVLAYGDAHFVASLGNQSGFFVTKDAQGNY
;
A
#
# COMPACT_ATOMS: atom_id res chain seq x y z
N THR A 1 4.42 -4.77 -15.64
CA THR A 1 4.58 -4.24 -14.27
C THR A 1 3.28 -3.59 -13.81
N GLY A 2 2.88 -3.83 -12.57
CA GLY A 2 1.60 -3.36 -12.07
C GLY A 2 1.54 -1.84 -11.84
N ILE A 3 0.30 -1.34 -11.88
CA ILE A 3 -0.02 0.04 -11.53
C ILE A 3 -0.94 -0.01 -10.33
N MET A 4 -0.58 0.68 -9.24
CA MET A 4 -1.40 0.67 -8.04
C MET A 4 -1.44 2.04 -7.36
N VAL A 5 -2.49 2.26 -6.59
CA VAL A 5 -2.57 3.36 -5.63
C VAL A 5 -2.41 2.74 -4.24
N ALA A 6 -1.49 3.27 -3.45
CA ALA A 6 -1.13 2.67 -2.18
C ALA A 6 -0.77 3.71 -1.11
N LEU A 7 -0.83 3.26 0.14
CA LEU A 7 -0.32 3.98 1.30
C LEU A 7 0.99 3.33 1.72
N PHE A 8 2.09 4.06 1.60
CA PHE A 8 3.40 3.57 2.03
C PHE A 8 3.65 3.96 3.49
N LEU A 9 4.18 3.03 4.27
CA LEU A 9 4.57 3.34 5.65
C LEU A 9 5.60 4.47 5.66
N PRO A 10 5.47 5.44 6.57
CA PRO A 10 6.54 6.41 6.80
C PRO A 10 7.87 5.69 7.05
N LEU A 11 8.96 6.17 6.46
CA LEU A 11 10.23 5.43 6.43
C LEU A 11 10.74 5.02 7.81
N VAL A 12 10.65 5.91 8.78
CA VAL A 12 11.10 5.61 10.17
C VAL A 12 10.27 4.47 10.77
N VAL A 13 8.96 4.47 10.55
CA VAL A 13 8.08 3.39 11.00
C VAL A 13 8.41 2.10 10.27
N ALA A 14 8.57 2.17 8.96
CA ALA A 14 8.89 1.02 8.12
C ALA A 14 10.20 0.36 8.53
N GLN A 15 11.24 1.16 8.82
CA GLN A 15 12.53 0.64 9.31
C GLN A 15 12.40 -0.04 10.66
N GLY A 16 11.62 0.54 11.58
CA GLY A 16 11.37 -0.06 12.89
C GLY A 16 10.64 -1.39 12.79
N VAL A 17 9.61 -1.45 11.96
CA VAL A 17 8.86 -2.69 11.70
C VAL A 17 9.76 -3.74 11.04
N ALA A 18 10.52 -3.36 10.00
CA ALA A 18 11.41 -4.28 9.32
C ALA A 18 12.46 -4.89 10.26
N ALA A 19 12.98 -4.11 11.20
CA ALA A 19 13.95 -4.59 12.19
C ALA A 19 13.35 -5.69 13.09
N LEU A 20 12.04 -5.69 13.31
CA LEU A 20 11.36 -6.67 14.14
C LEU A 20 11.16 -8.03 13.45
N TYR A 21 10.94 -8.04 12.13
CA TYR A 21 10.54 -9.29 11.47
C TYR A 21 11.58 -9.88 10.51
N ARG A 22 12.55 -9.11 10.03
CA ARG A 22 13.44 -9.57 8.94
C ARG A 22 14.23 -10.84 9.26
N ASP A 23 14.58 -11.07 10.54
CA ASP A 23 15.33 -12.24 10.98
C ASP A 23 14.43 -13.40 11.43
N GLN A 24 13.12 -13.23 11.34
CA GLN A 24 12.15 -14.25 11.75
C GLN A 24 11.74 -15.19 10.63
N PHE A 25 12.04 -14.83 9.39
CA PHE A 25 11.76 -15.65 8.21
C PHE A 25 13.00 -16.45 7.84
N ASP A 26 12.80 -17.66 7.30
CA ASP A 26 13.91 -18.46 6.78
C ASP A 26 14.40 -17.93 5.42
N LEU A 27 15.49 -18.52 4.92
CA LEU A 27 16.12 -18.07 3.67
C LEU A 27 15.25 -18.33 2.43
N SER A 28 14.22 -19.17 2.53
CA SER A 28 13.30 -19.41 1.40
C SER A 28 12.27 -18.30 1.24
N ALA A 29 12.08 -17.47 2.25
CA ALA A 29 11.11 -16.39 2.22
C ALA A 29 11.60 -15.20 1.39
N THR A 30 10.67 -14.58 0.65
CA THR A 30 10.90 -13.28 0.02
C THR A 30 10.40 -12.20 0.95
N VAL A 31 11.33 -11.51 1.62
CA VAL A 31 11.03 -10.50 2.63
C VAL A 31 10.91 -9.13 1.99
N THR A 32 9.84 -8.40 2.31
CA THR A 32 9.61 -7.06 1.79
C THR A 32 10.58 -6.06 2.40
N PRO A 33 11.36 -5.30 1.60
CA PRO A 33 12.21 -4.23 2.11
C PRO A 33 11.40 -3.13 2.79
N ALA A 34 12.01 -2.43 3.75
CA ALA A 34 11.34 -1.38 4.51
C ALA A 34 10.70 -0.31 3.61
N ASN A 35 11.41 0.15 2.59
CA ASN A 35 10.93 1.19 1.68
C ASN A 35 9.82 0.73 0.72
N GLU A 36 9.48 -0.55 0.73
CA GLU A 36 8.40 -1.13 -0.07
C GLU A 36 7.20 -1.58 0.76
N LEU A 37 7.22 -1.37 2.07
CA LEU A 37 6.09 -1.69 2.93
C LEU A 37 4.93 -0.75 2.65
N HIS A 38 3.85 -1.31 2.13
CA HIS A 38 2.69 -0.53 1.71
C HIS A 38 1.38 -1.28 1.85
N LEU A 39 0.31 -0.51 1.94
CA LEU A 39 -1.06 -0.99 1.89
C LEU A 39 -1.65 -0.61 0.54
N THR A 40 -1.94 -1.61 -0.29
CA THR A 40 -2.55 -1.36 -1.60
C THR A 40 -4.02 -0.98 -1.43
N LEU A 41 -4.41 0.15 -1.99
CA LEU A 41 -5.80 0.60 -2.03
C LEU A 41 -6.52 0.11 -3.29
N LEU A 42 -5.82 0.12 -4.43
CA LEU A 42 -6.45 -0.10 -5.72
C LEU A 42 -5.40 -0.48 -6.76
N TYR A 43 -5.68 -1.53 -7.54
CA TYR A 43 -4.91 -1.84 -8.75
C TYR A 43 -5.58 -1.21 -9.96
N LEU A 44 -4.78 -0.55 -10.80
CA LEU A 44 -5.25 0.14 -12.01
C LEU A 44 -4.87 -0.59 -13.31
N GLY A 45 -4.22 -1.73 -13.21
CA GLY A 45 -3.82 -2.54 -14.35
C GLY A 45 -2.32 -2.73 -14.48
N ASP A 46 -1.86 -2.97 -15.69
CA ASP A 46 -0.46 -3.18 -16.00
C ASP A 46 0.05 -2.11 -16.96
N THR A 47 1.31 -1.69 -16.80
CA THR A 47 1.91 -0.64 -17.63
C THR A 47 1.97 -0.99 -19.11
N SER A 48 2.02 -2.29 -19.43
CA SER A 48 2.06 -2.78 -20.81
C SER A 48 0.70 -2.81 -21.50
N GLU A 49 -0.38 -2.73 -20.74
CA GLU A 49 -1.75 -2.90 -21.26
C GLU A 49 -2.62 -1.65 -21.06
N THR A 50 -2.17 -0.70 -20.27
CA THR A 50 -2.97 0.50 -19.96
C THR A 50 -2.97 1.50 -21.13
N GLU A 51 -4.11 2.16 -21.32
CA GLU A 51 -4.24 3.29 -22.22
C GLU A 51 -3.89 4.63 -21.55
N TYR A 52 -3.64 4.64 -20.24
CA TYR A 52 -3.34 5.84 -19.47
C TYR A 52 -1.87 5.91 -19.13
N ASP A 53 -1.26 7.08 -19.33
CA ASP A 53 0.11 7.30 -18.86
C ASP A 53 0.15 7.70 -17.37
N ALA A 54 1.34 7.67 -16.81
CA ALA A 54 1.53 7.99 -15.39
C ALA A 54 1.11 9.41 -15.05
N GLY A 55 1.37 10.36 -15.95
CA GLY A 55 1.01 11.76 -15.75
C GLY A 55 -0.49 11.97 -15.62
N GLN A 56 -1.28 11.32 -16.48
CA GLN A 56 -2.73 11.41 -16.43
C GLN A 56 -3.29 10.78 -15.14
N LEU A 57 -2.82 9.60 -14.79
CA LEU A 57 -3.28 8.92 -13.57
C LEU A 57 -2.89 9.70 -12.32
N PHE A 58 -1.70 10.28 -12.30
CA PHE A 58 -1.25 11.10 -11.17
C PHE A 58 -2.04 12.41 -11.04
N GLU A 59 -2.35 13.06 -12.16
CA GLU A 59 -3.19 14.26 -12.15
C GLU A 59 -4.55 13.97 -11.52
N TRP A 60 -5.19 12.87 -11.91
CA TRP A 60 -6.47 12.45 -11.32
C TRP A 60 -6.32 12.10 -9.84
N LEU A 61 -5.29 11.34 -9.49
CA LEU A 61 -5.05 11.00 -8.08
C LEU A 61 -4.85 12.26 -7.22
N SER A 62 -4.10 13.23 -7.73
CA SER A 62 -3.84 14.50 -7.03
C SER A 62 -5.12 15.30 -6.83
N GLU A 63 -5.99 15.34 -7.84
CA GLU A 63 -7.29 15.99 -7.75
C GLU A 63 -8.15 15.38 -6.64
N TRP A 64 -8.22 14.06 -6.59
CA TRP A 64 -8.96 13.36 -5.55
C TRP A 64 -8.33 13.56 -4.17
N ALA A 65 -7.00 13.46 -4.08
CA ALA A 65 -6.27 13.54 -2.82
C ALA A 65 -6.45 14.87 -2.09
N ARG A 66 -6.55 15.97 -2.84
CA ARG A 66 -6.76 17.31 -2.25
C ARG A 66 -8.03 17.42 -1.42
N GLU A 67 -9.06 16.67 -1.79
CA GLU A 67 -10.36 16.69 -1.12
C GLU A 67 -10.43 15.72 0.07
N GLN A 68 -9.34 15.00 0.35
CA GLN A 68 -9.33 14.00 1.40
C GLN A 68 -8.67 14.54 2.67
N GLN A 69 -8.84 13.82 3.77
CA GLN A 69 -8.14 14.04 5.03
C GLN A 69 -7.11 12.94 5.23
N PRO A 70 -6.03 13.19 6.00
CA PRO A 70 -5.13 12.11 6.42
C PRO A 70 -5.89 10.97 7.08
N ILE A 71 -5.42 9.76 6.87
CA ILE A 71 -6.05 8.54 7.39
C ILE A 71 -5.36 8.12 8.69
N ASN A 72 -6.15 7.96 9.74
CA ASN A 72 -5.70 7.52 11.04
C ASN A 72 -6.11 6.07 11.29
N GLY A 73 -5.21 5.31 11.87
CA GLY A 73 -5.45 3.93 12.24
C GLY A 73 -4.29 3.37 13.02
N LYS A 74 -4.27 2.05 13.18
CA LYS A 74 -3.18 1.37 13.89
C LYS A 74 -2.79 0.07 13.22
N LEU A 75 -1.51 -0.25 13.29
CA LEU A 75 -1.02 -1.59 13.01
C LEU A 75 -1.48 -2.49 14.16
N ASN A 76 -2.14 -3.60 13.86
CA ASN A 76 -2.84 -4.39 14.87
C ASN A 76 -2.57 -5.90 14.73
N GLY A 77 -1.31 -6.26 14.51
CA GLY A 77 -0.89 -7.65 14.49
C GLY A 77 -0.57 -8.19 13.12
N VAL A 78 -0.16 -9.45 13.11
CA VAL A 78 0.32 -10.17 11.94
C VAL A 78 -0.65 -11.29 11.60
N GLY A 79 -0.96 -11.44 10.33
CA GLY A 79 -1.79 -12.51 9.80
C GLY A 79 -1.17 -13.16 8.57
N LYS A 80 -1.86 -14.16 8.06
CA LYS A 80 -1.50 -14.80 6.79
C LYS A 80 -2.74 -15.00 5.94
N PHE A 81 -2.58 -15.01 4.63
CA PHE A 81 -3.64 -15.45 3.72
C PHE A 81 -3.62 -16.98 3.60
N ASN A 82 -4.81 -17.57 3.45
CA ASN A 82 -4.94 -19.01 3.27
C ASN A 82 -4.62 -19.46 1.85
N SER A 83 -4.61 -18.54 0.89
CA SER A 83 -4.22 -18.82 -0.49
C SER A 83 -2.70 -18.84 -0.62
N VAL A 84 -2.20 -19.76 -1.43
CA VAL A 84 -0.75 -19.86 -1.72
C VAL A 84 -0.52 -19.26 -3.09
N SER A 85 0.32 -18.21 -3.14
CA SER A 85 0.82 -17.68 -4.41
C SER A 85 1.99 -18.52 -4.91
N PRO A 86 2.45 -18.33 -6.18
CA PRO A 86 3.68 -18.98 -6.65
C PRO A 86 4.90 -18.70 -5.78
N GLU A 87 4.89 -17.58 -5.07
CA GLU A 87 5.97 -17.13 -4.18
C GLU A 87 5.83 -17.64 -2.75
N GLY A 88 4.71 -18.30 -2.43
CA GLY A 88 4.44 -18.85 -1.11
C GLY A 88 3.22 -18.22 -0.43
N VAL A 89 3.15 -18.42 0.88
CA VAL A 89 2.07 -17.88 1.72
C VAL A 89 2.37 -16.42 2.03
N PRO A 90 1.46 -15.47 1.71
CA PRO A 90 1.64 -14.08 2.10
C PRO A 90 1.43 -13.91 3.61
N VAL A 91 2.41 -13.31 4.27
CA VAL A 91 2.34 -12.90 5.69
C VAL A 91 2.26 -11.38 5.72
N TYR A 92 1.35 -10.84 6.49
CA TYR A 92 1.06 -9.41 6.46
C TYR A 92 0.80 -8.81 7.83
N LEU A 93 1.02 -7.48 7.92
CA LEU A 93 0.51 -6.65 9.00
C LEU A 93 -0.91 -6.22 8.69
N SER A 94 -1.78 -6.28 9.68
CA SER A 94 -3.10 -5.69 9.58
C SER A 94 -3.06 -4.21 9.96
N TYR A 95 -3.89 -3.42 9.27
CA TYR A 95 -4.07 -2.01 9.58
C TYR A 95 -5.55 -1.75 9.84
N ASP A 96 -5.87 -1.33 11.05
CA ASP A 96 -7.22 -1.05 11.47
C ASP A 96 -7.48 0.45 11.45
N SER A 97 -8.40 0.86 10.60
CA SER A 97 -8.84 2.25 10.49
C SER A 97 -10.35 2.28 10.21
N PRO A 98 -11.15 2.91 11.08
CA PRO A 98 -12.59 3.06 10.83
C PRO A 98 -12.90 3.85 9.56
N GLU A 99 -11.99 4.73 9.16
CA GLU A 99 -12.16 5.62 8.00
C GLU A 99 -11.79 4.95 6.67
N LEU A 100 -10.99 3.90 6.72
CA LEU A 100 -10.36 3.33 5.53
C LEU A 100 -11.36 2.77 4.50
N PRO A 101 -12.42 2.04 4.88
CA PRO A 101 -13.37 1.54 3.89
C PRO A 101 -14.02 2.63 3.04
N ALA A 102 -14.48 3.70 3.66
CA ALA A 102 -15.08 4.83 2.95
C ALA A 102 -14.05 5.61 2.11
N PHE A 103 -12.86 5.77 2.64
CA PHE A 103 -11.73 6.39 1.95
C PHE A 103 -11.40 5.63 0.65
N ARG A 104 -11.26 4.32 0.74
CA ARG A 104 -11.00 3.47 -0.42
C ARG A 104 -12.16 3.51 -1.41
N GLN A 105 -13.41 3.42 -0.95
CA GLN A 105 -14.56 3.46 -1.83
C GLN A 105 -14.64 4.78 -2.59
N SER A 106 -14.34 5.89 -1.93
CA SER A 106 -14.24 7.21 -2.58
C SER A 106 -13.21 7.22 -3.71
N LEU A 107 -12.05 6.60 -3.50
CA LEU A 107 -11.01 6.48 -4.52
C LEU A 107 -11.49 5.66 -5.71
N VAL A 108 -12.12 4.53 -5.46
CA VAL A 108 -12.69 3.66 -6.50
C VAL A 108 -13.73 4.42 -7.31
N ASP A 109 -14.66 5.09 -6.66
CA ASP A 109 -15.72 5.86 -7.32
C ASP A 109 -15.15 6.98 -8.17
N PHE A 110 -14.10 7.65 -7.68
CA PHE A 110 -13.43 8.71 -8.41
C PHE A 110 -12.82 8.21 -9.72
N PHE A 111 -12.05 7.12 -9.67
CA PHE A 111 -11.45 6.56 -10.89
C PHE A 111 -12.49 6.00 -11.84
N ARG A 112 -13.55 5.39 -11.33
CA ARG A 112 -14.69 4.96 -12.17
C ARG A 112 -15.34 6.14 -12.87
N SER A 113 -15.46 7.29 -12.21
CA SER A 113 -16.00 8.51 -12.82
C SER A 113 -15.15 9.05 -13.96
N LYS A 114 -13.86 8.69 -13.99
CA LYS A 114 -12.93 9.03 -15.07
C LYS A 114 -12.95 8.02 -16.22
N GLY A 115 -13.76 6.99 -16.10
CA GLY A 115 -13.93 5.99 -17.15
C GLY A 115 -13.16 4.69 -16.95
N LEU A 116 -12.41 4.53 -15.87
CA LEU A 116 -11.74 3.27 -15.60
C LEU A 116 -12.75 2.19 -15.22
N GLN A 117 -12.60 1.02 -15.84
CA GLN A 117 -13.40 -0.15 -15.52
C GLN A 117 -12.70 -0.94 -14.44
N LEU A 118 -13.18 -0.80 -13.21
CA LEU A 118 -12.61 -1.43 -12.04
C LEU A 118 -13.60 -2.46 -11.52
N GLU A 119 -13.19 -3.72 -11.50
CA GLU A 119 -13.99 -4.83 -11.00
C GLU A 119 -13.32 -5.42 -9.77
N PHE A 120 -14.11 -5.62 -8.72
CA PHE A 120 -13.64 -6.23 -7.48
C PHE A 120 -14.48 -7.47 -7.19
N ASN A 121 -13.87 -8.63 -7.34
CA ASN A 121 -14.51 -9.91 -7.08
C ASN A 121 -14.33 -10.37 -5.63
N HIS A 122 -13.54 -9.64 -4.85
CA HIS A 122 -13.21 -9.97 -3.47
C HIS A 122 -13.43 -8.76 -2.56
N GLY A 123 -13.73 -9.03 -1.29
CA GLY A 123 -13.76 -8.00 -0.26
C GLY A 123 -12.38 -7.36 -0.08
N PHE A 124 -12.38 -6.19 0.53
CA PHE A 124 -11.15 -5.46 0.82
C PHE A 124 -10.66 -5.82 2.22
N THR A 125 -9.48 -6.43 2.29
CA THR A 125 -8.78 -6.68 3.55
C THR A 125 -7.53 -5.80 3.59
N PRO A 126 -7.51 -4.75 4.43
CA PRO A 126 -6.33 -3.91 4.57
C PRO A 126 -5.15 -4.71 5.08
N HIS A 127 -4.07 -4.75 4.31
CA HIS A 127 -2.89 -5.51 4.69
C HIS A 127 -1.61 -4.89 4.12
N ILE A 128 -0.53 -5.08 4.85
CA ILE A 128 0.81 -4.68 4.43
C ILE A 128 1.66 -5.94 4.40
N THR A 129 2.02 -6.41 3.22
CA THR A 129 2.75 -7.67 3.06
C THR A 129 4.16 -7.54 3.62
N LEU A 130 4.50 -8.40 4.57
CA LEU A 130 5.83 -8.50 5.17
C LEU A 130 6.73 -9.45 4.38
N ALA A 131 6.17 -10.56 3.92
CA ALA A 131 6.93 -11.60 3.24
C ALA A 131 6.00 -12.57 2.52
N TYR A 132 6.57 -13.27 1.53
CA TYR A 132 6.01 -14.50 0.98
C TYR A 132 6.89 -15.66 1.41
N THR A 133 6.31 -16.66 2.05
CA THR A 133 7.07 -17.80 2.57
C THR A 133 6.52 -19.13 2.04
N PRO A 134 7.33 -19.87 1.22
CA PRO A 134 6.93 -21.19 0.72
C PRO A 134 6.79 -22.22 1.83
N ASN A 135 7.51 -22.04 2.95
CA ASN A 135 7.60 -22.98 4.04
C ASN A 135 6.92 -22.45 5.31
N TYR A 136 5.75 -21.86 5.17
CA TYR A 136 5.03 -21.36 6.33
C TYR A 136 4.76 -22.49 7.33
N LYS A 137 5.06 -22.23 8.61
CA LYS A 137 4.80 -23.18 9.70
C LYS A 137 3.69 -22.63 10.58
N ASP A 138 2.66 -23.44 10.82
CA ASP A 138 1.62 -23.09 11.76
C ASP A 138 2.20 -22.87 13.15
N GLY A 139 1.72 -21.84 13.84
CA GLY A 139 2.24 -21.44 15.15
C GLY A 139 3.47 -20.54 15.08
N TRP A 140 3.92 -20.16 13.89
CA TRP A 140 5.00 -19.19 13.72
C TRP A 140 4.47 -17.81 14.11
N LEU A 141 4.96 -17.30 15.23
CA LEU A 141 4.52 -16.01 15.75
C LEU A 141 5.54 -14.93 15.41
N ILE A 142 5.11 -13.97 14.64
CA ILE A 142 5.83 -12.72 14.44
C ILE A 142 5.13 -11.69 15.30
N ASP A 143 5.82 -11.15 16.28
CA ASP A 143 5.27 -10.15 17.18
C ASP A 143 5.68 -8.77 16.71
N VAL A 144 4.70 -8.03 16.17
CA VAL A 144 4.85 -6.62 15.86
C VAL A 144 3.93 -5.85 16.78
N PRO A 145 4.47 -4.98 17.65
CA PRO A 145 3.65 -4.22 18.58
C PRO A 145 2.61 -3.35 17.87
N GLN A 146 1.47 -3.16 18.52
CA GLN A 146 0.47 -2.21 18.05
C GLN A 146 1.07 -0.81 18.00
N GLN A 147 0.80 -0.10 16.93
CA GLN A 147 1.31 1.25 16.72
C GLN A 147 0.31 2.08 15.93
N GLU A 148 0.04 3.30 16.41
CA GLU A 148 -0.80 4.23 15.66
C GLU A 148 -0.03 4.81 14.49
N ILE A 149 -0.65 4.80 13.32
CA ILE A 149 -0.06 5.29 12.09
C ILE A 149 -1.06 6.20 11.39
N THR A 150 -0.60 7.40 11.06
CA THR A 150 -1.35 8.35 10.23
C THR A 150 -0.71 8.39 8.85
N PHE A 151 -1.51 8.17 7.80
CA PHE A 151 -1.07 8.36 6.43
C PHE A 151 -1.49 9.75 5.96
N GLY A 152 -0.52 10.60 5.64
CA GLY A 152 -0.75 11.94 5.10
C GLY A 152 -0.52 12.03 3.59
N GLU A 153 -0.13 10.93 2.96
CA GLU A 153 0.22 10.87 1.54
C GLU A 153 -0.35 9.61 0.91
N VAL A 154 -0.67 9.70 -0.36
CA VAL A 154 -1.04 8.56 -1.20
C VAL A 154 -0.08 8.49 -2.38
N VAL A 155 0.25 7.28 -2.81
CA VAL A 155 1.28 7.04 -3.84
C VAL A 155 0.65 6.36 -5.04
N LEU A 156 0.93 6.88 -6.24
CA LEU A 156 0.76 6.16 -7.49
C LEU A 156 2.07 5.43 -7.79
N ALA A 157 2.05 4.11 -7.74
CA ALA A 157 3.15 3.28 -8.21
C ALA A 157 2.86 2.85 -9.65
N TYR A 158 3.61 3.39 -10.59
CA TYR A 158 3.48 3.09 -12.01
C TYR A 158 4.73 2.32 -12.42
N GLY A 159 4.64 0.99 -12.36
CA GLY A 159 5.84 0.16 -12.43
C GLY A 159 6.80 0.51 -11.28
N ASP A 160 8.03 0.81 -11.61
CA ASP A 160 9.06 1.18 -10.63
C ASP A 160 9.03 2.67 -10.23
N ALA A 161 8.22 3.48 -10.90
CA ALA A 161 8.12 4.91 -10.61
C ALA A 161 7.06 5.18 -9.54
N HIS A 162 7.38 6.02 -8.57
CA HIS A 162 6.48 6.43 -7.51
C HIS A 162 6.18 7.91 -7.60
N PHE A 163 4.90 8.26 -7.55
CA PHE A 163 4.42 9.64 -7.58
C PHE A 163 3.57 9.88 -6.33
N VAL A 164 3.93 10.88 -5.54
CA VAL A 164 3.34 11.10 -4.21
C VAL A 164 2.42 12.31 -4.22
N ALA A 165 1.20 12.13 -3.74
CA ALA A 165 0.22 13.20 -3.54
C ALA A 165 -0.11 13.35 -2.05
N SER A 166 -0.13 14.57 -1.55
CA SER A 166 -0.55 14.87 -0.19
C SER A 166 -2.07 14.76 -0.06
N LEU A 167 -2.52 14.20 1.05
CA LEU A 167 -3.94 14.18 1.40
C LEU A 167 -4.32 15.52 2.03
N GLY A 168 -5.33 16.16 1.47
CA GLY A 168 -5.80 17.47 1.91
C GLY A 168 -5.11 18.62 1.18
N ASN A 169 -5.67 19.82 1.37
CA ASN A 169 -5.16 21.04 0.76
C ASN A 169 -4.09 21.66 1.66
N GLN A 170 -2.86 21.23 1.48
CA GLN A 170 -1.72 21.79 2.22
C GLN A 170 -1.02 22.85 1.38
N SER A 171 -1.44 24.10 1.54
CA SER A 171 -0.75 25.33 1.08
C SER A 171 -0.33 25.35 -0.41
N GLY A 172 -0.95 24.57 -1.28
CA GLY A 172 -0.74 24.62 -2.71
C GLY A 172 0.59 24.07 -3.22
N PHE A 173 1.36 23.36 -2.39
CA PHE A 173 2.60 22.74 -2.80
C PHE A 173 2.43 21.24 -3.02
N PHE A 174 2.92 20.77 -4.17
CA PHE A 174 3.12 19.35 -4.43
C PHE A 174 4.60 19.04 -4.30
N VAL A 175 4.91 18.09 -3.45
CA VAL A 175 6.27 17.57 -3.33
C VAL A 175 6.24 16.14 -3.83
N THR A 176 7.00 15.86 -4.89
CA THR A 176 7.11 14.54 -5.48
C THR A 176 8.38 13.87 -4.99
N LYS A 177 8.24 12.68 -4.41
CA LYS A 177 9.38 11.84 -4.06
C LYS A 177 9.78 11.00 -5.27
N ASP A 178 11.08 10.81 -5.45
CA ASP A 178 11.56 9.81 -6.39
C ASP A 178 11.41 8.39 -5.82
N ALA A 179 11.80 7.38 -6.59
CA ALA A 179 11.68 5.98 -6.19
C ALA A 179 12.54 5.64 -4.94
N GLN A 180 13.51 6.46 -4.59
CA GLN A 180 14.37 6.31 -3.42
C GLN A 180 13.86 7.08 -2.20
N GLY A 181 12.74 7.80 -2.33
CA GLY A 181 12.15 8.57 -1.25
C GLY A 181 12.69 9.98 -1.07
N ASN A 182 13.44 10.51 -2.05
CA ASN A 182 13.94 11.88 -2.03
C ASN A 182 12.93 12.84 -2.67
N TYR A 183 12.89 14.06 -2.14
CA TYR A 183 12.08 15.14 -2.71
C TYR A 183 12.82 15.90 -3.78
#